data_2ee339d9417aad3d2deffe39858be5cf
#
_entry.id   2ee339d9417aad3d2deffe39858be5cf
#
_cell.length_a   1.000
_cell.length_b   1.000
_cell.length_c   1.000
_cell.angle_alpha   90.00
_cell.angle_beta   90.00
_cell.angle_gamma   90.00
#
_symmetry.space_group_name_H-M   'P 1'
#
loop_
_entity.id
_entity.type
_entity.pdbx_description
1 polymer ?
#
loop_
_entity_poly.entity_id
_entity_poly.type
_entity_poly.pdbx_seq_one_letter_code
_entity_poly.pdbx_strand_id
1 'polypeptide(L)'
;QAWGGGNTAAKAFQKLKTQYPSEYERAVKKAVMYNIWYQDGAGNYIETYHPDVTLLVSYYFSGTWDYGSQRYTDGFAKNYLHNGHGPLAALYPQDYISEGDSPAFLYTLGSGLRGYEDPTYGGWGGQFYKIEGLKNVYRDVDRGSYLRWVEVANRDFESRLRWCVAGKYEDANHKPVIAIPGGLEK
;
A
#
# COMPACT_ATOMS: atom_id res chain seq x y z
N GLN A 1 -1.71 -6.36 -5.43
CA GLN A 1 -1.67 -4.96 -5.84
C GLN A 1 -1.83 -4.87 -7.34
N ALA A 2 -2.76 -4.05 -7.81
CA ALA A 2 -2.98 -3.80 -9.23
C ALA A 2 -2.67 -2.31 -9.52
N TRP A 3 -1.57 -2.06 -10.20
CA TRP A 3 -1.11 -0.73 -10.62
C TRP A 3 -1.37 -0.47 -12.11
N GLY A 4 -1.88 -1.45 -12.79
CA GLY A 4 -2.44 -1.48 -14.12
C GLY A 4 -3.77 -2.22 -14.09
N GLY A 5 -4.13 -2.89 -15.19
CA GLY A 5 -5.35 -3.67 -15.24
C GLY A 5 -5.33 -4.93 -14.37
N GLY A 6 -6.48 -5.33 -13.88
CA GLY A 6 -6.70 -6.51 -13.05
C GLY A 6 -6.99 -7.82 -13.79
N ASN A 7 -6.90 -7.84 -15.12
CA ASN A 7 -7.33 -8.98 -15.96
C ASN A 7 -6.69 -10.31 -15.59
N THR A 8 -5.41 -10.31 -15.19
CA THR A 8 -4.72 -11.54 -14.77
C THR A 8 -5.35 -12.12 -13.50
N ALA A 9 -5.66 -11.27 -12.52
CA ALA A 9 -6.33 -11.69 -11.29
C ALA A 9 -7.74 -12.21 -11.57
N ALA A 10 -8.52 -11.50 -12.41
CA ALA A 10 -9.86 -11.92 -12.79
C ALA A 10 -9.87 -13.31 -13.47
N LYS A 11 -8.94 -13.53 -14.41
CA LYS A 11 -8.77 -14.85 -15.05
C LYS A 11 -8.36 -15.93 -14.05
N ALA A 12 -7.50 -15.61 -13.09
CA ALA A 12 -7.08 -16.54 -12.04
C ALA A 12 -8.28 -16.95 -11.16
N PHE A 13 -9.09 -16.00 -10.70
CA PHE A 13 -10.30 -16.29 -9.93
C PHE A 13 -11.33 -17.10 -10.74
N GLN A 14 -11.52 -16.75 -12.00
CA GLN A 14 -12.40 -17.52 -12.90
C GLN A 14 -11.91 -18.97 -13.05
N LYS A 15 -10.62 -19.17 -13.31
CA LYS A 15 -10.03 -20.49 -13.44
C LYS A 15 -10.17 -21.31 -12.15
N LEU A 16 -9.86 -20.71 -10.99
CA LEU A 16 -10.06 -21.36 -9.70
C LEU A 16 -11.52 -21.77 -9.50
N LYS A 17 -12.46 -20.86 -9.76
CA LYS A 17 -13.91 -21.14 -9.59
C LYS A 17 -14.40 -22.30 -10.45
N THR A 18 -13.90 -22.40 -11.67
CA THR A 18 -14.37 -23.42 -12.64
C THR A 18 -13.66 -24.75 -12.53
N GLN A 19 -12.36 -24.75 -12.20
CA GLN A 19 -11.52 -25.96 -12.22
C GLN A 19 -11.16 -26.48 -10.82
N TYR A 20 -11.18 -25.60 -9.80
CA TYR A 20 -10.73 -25.91 -8.44
C TYR A 20 -11.67 -25.25 -7.40
N PRO A 21 -12.95 -25.65 -7.34
CA PRO A 21 -13.95 -24.93 -6.54
C PRO A 21 -13.66 -24.93 -5.02
N SER A 22 -13.09 -25.99 -4.49
CA SER A 22 -12.70 -26.06 -3.07
C SER A 22 -11.58 -25.09 -2.72
N GLU A 23 -10.60 -24.96 -3.59
CA GLU A 23 -9.50 -24.00 -3.47
C GLU A 23 -9.99 -22.56 -3.69
N TYR A 24 -10.95 -22.38 -4.60
CA TYR A 24 -11.56 -21.08 -4.86
C TYR A 24 -12.18 -20.48 -3.59
N GLU A 25 -13.04 -21.22 -2.92
CA GLU A 25 -13.71 -20.74 -1.69
C GLU A 25 -12.72 -20.31 -0.60
N ARG A 26 -11.61 -21.05 -0.48
CA ARG A 26 -10.55 -20.72 0.45
C ARG A 26 -9.72 -19.52 0.01
N ALA A 27 -9.43 -19.41 -1.28
CA ALA A 27 -8.60 -18.36 -1.83
C ALA A 27 -9.28 -17.00 -1.79
N VAL A 28 -10.54 -16.91 -2.21
CA VAL A 28 -11.26 -15.63 -2.26
C VAL A 28 -11.47 -15.00 -0.89
N LYS A 29 -11.67 -15.80 0.15
CA LYS A 29 -11.80 -15.32 1.54
C LYS A 29 -10.51 -14.74 2.10
N LYS A 30 -9.35 -15.07 1.50
CA LYS A 30 -8.03 -14.57 1.90
C LYS A 30 -7.52 -13.47 0.97
N ALA A 31 -8.15 -13.31 -0.19
CA ALA A 31 -7.69 -12.38 -1.21
C ALA A 31 -8.11 -10.95 -0.86
N VAL A 32 -7.12 -10.08 -0.76
CA VAL A 32 -7.30 -8.63 -0.74
C VAL A 32 -6.60 -8.08 -1.96
N MET A 33 -7.33 -7.37 -2.79
CA MET A 33 -6.80 -6.75 -4.00
C MET A 33 -6.86 -5.24 -3.88
N TYR A 34 -5.71 -4.60 -3.73
CA TYR A 34 -5.59 -3.15 -3.75
C TYR A 34 -5.40 -2.68 -5.19
N ASN A 35 -6.31 -1.85 -5.67
CA ASN A 35 -6.34 -1.35 -7.04
C ASN A 35 -6.03 0.14 -7.05
N ILE A 36 -5.01 0.52 -7.80
CA ILE A 36 -4.78 1.90 -8.21
C ILE A 36 -5.70 2.16 -9.39
N TRP A 37 -6.91 2.57 -9.05
CA TRP A 37 -8.01 2.71 -10.00
C TRP A 37 -8.41 1.38 -10.67
N TYR A 38 -9.60 1.34 -11.26
CA TYR A 38 -9.97 0.30 -12.22
C TYR A 38 -9.52 0.75 -13.61
N GLN A 39 -8.42 0.21 -14.09
CA GLN A 39 -7.82 0.59 -15.36
C GLN A 39 -8.31 -0.29 -16.52
N ASP A 40 -9.08 -1.32 -16.20
CA ASP A 40 -9.78 -2.21 -17.15
C ASP A 40 -11.09 -2.70 -16.55
N GLY A 41 -11.81 -3.57 -17.28
CA GLY A 41 -13.08 -4.15 -16.84
C GLY A 41 -12.96 -5.19 -15.71
N ALA A 42 -11.76 -5.57 -15.30
CA ALA A 42 -11.56 -6.67 -14.35
C ALA A 42 -12.08 -6.35 -12.94
N GLY A 43 -11.94 -5.11 -12.49
CA GLY A 43 -12.49 -4.70 -11.19
C GLY A 43 -13.98 -4.95 -11.10
N ASN A 44 -14.75 -4.42 -12.04
CA ASN A 44 -16.20 -4.62 -12.11
C ASN A 44 -16.58 -6.11 -12.28
N TYR A 45 -15.78 -6.85 -13.03
CA TYR A 45 -15.97 -8.29 -13.18
C TYR A 45 -15.81 -9.03 -11.85
N ILE A 46 -14.77 -8.70 -11.09
CA ILE A 46 -14.51 -9.33 -9.78
C ILE A 46 -15.59 -8.94 -8.77
N GLU A 47 -16.01 -7.67 -8.72
CA GLU A 47 -17.16 -7.23 -7.90
C GLU A 47 -18.40 -8.10 -8.12
N THR A 48 -18.71 -8.38 -9.39
CA THR A 48 -19.92 -9.08 -9.79
C THR A 48 -19.82 -10.60 -9.59
N TYR A 49 -18.72 -11.20 -10.02
CA TYR A 49 -18.63 -12.66 -10.14
C TYR A 49 -17.78 -13.33 -9.04
N HIS A 50 -17.04 -12.53 -8.28
CA HIS A 50 -16.17 -12.97 -7.19
C HIS A 50 -16.32 -12.09 -5.92
N PRO A 51 -17.56 -11.90 -5.41
CA PRO A 51 -17.86 -10.90 -4.37
C PRO A 51 -17.24 -11.21 -3.01
N ASP A 52 -16.64 -12.39 -2.83
CA ASP A 52 -15.90 -12.75 -1.61
C ASP A 52 -14.46 -12.21 -1.59
N VAL A 53 -13.95 -11.74 -2.73
CA VAL A 53 -12.66 -11.05 -2.80
C VAL A 53 -12.82 -9.65 -2.21
N THR A 54 -11.94 -9.28 -1.29
CA THR A 54 -11.90 -7.90 -0.79
C THR A 54 -11.22 -7.00 -1.81
N LEU A 55 -11.94 -6.00 -2.30
CA LEU A 55 -11.44 -5.00 -3.24
C LEU A 55 -11.27 -3.66 -2.55
N LEU A 56 -10.06 -3.13 -2.55
CA LEU A 56 -9.73 -1.78 -2.16
C LEU A 56 -9.48 -0.98 -3.43
N VAL A 57 -10.20 0.11 -3.64
CA VAL A 57 -10.10 0.92 -4.85
C VAL A 57 -9.70 2.33 -4.48
N SER A 58 -8.50 2.71 -4.88
CA SER A 58 -7.96 4.04 -4.64
C SER A 58 -8.16 4.92 -5.87
N TYR A 59 -8.88 6.03 -5.67
CA TYR A 59 -9.06 7.10 -6.65
C TYR A 59 -8.26 8.35 -6.27
N TYR A 60 -8.03 8.56 -4.97
CA TYR A 60 -7.34 9.74 -4.43
C TYR A 60 -5.83 9.56 -4.30
N PHE A 61 -5.25 8.45 -4.79
CA PHE A 61 -3.81 8.21 -4.77
C PHE A 61 -3.03 9.30 -5.51
N SER A 62 -3.59 9.81 -6.60
CA SER A 62 -2.95 10.82 -7.44
C SER A 62 -2.72 12.14 -6.68
N GLY A 63 -1.50 12.66 -6.79
CA GLY A 63 -1.09 13.90 -6.11
C GLY A 63 -0.89 13.75 -4.60
N THR A 64 -0.74 12.52 -4.09
CA THR A 64 -0.43 12.29 -2.69
C THR A 64 1.07 12.35 -2.43
N TRP A 65 1.87 11.75 -3.30
CA TRP A 65 3.33 11.83 -3.24
C TRP A 65 3.87 12.82 -4.25
N ASP A 66 3.87 12.48 -5.55
CA ASP A 66 4.46 13.32 -6.57
C ASP A 66 3.50 13.75 -7.68
N TYR A 67 2.35 13.11 -7.84
CA TYR A 67 1.41 13.45 -8.89
C TYR A 67 0.79 14.84 -8.68
N GLY A 68 1.42 15.84 -9.30
CA GLY A 68 0.95 17.22 -9.25
C GLY A 68 1.08 17.92 -7.90
N SER A 69 1.83 17.33 -6.95
CA SER A 69 2.10 17.92 -5.65
C SER A 69 3.58 17.78 -5.31
N GLN A 70 4.32 18.89 -5.35
CA GLN A 70 5.70 18.96 -4.89
C GLN A 70 5.81 19.22 -3.38
N ARG A 71 4.70 19.46 -2.72
CA ARG A 71 4.68 19.92 -1.32
C ARG A 71 5.44 19.01 -0.37
N TYR A 72 5.37 17.69 -0.57
CA TYR A 72 5.94 16.70 0.34
C TYR A 72 7.17 16.01 -0.21
N THR A 73 7.38 16.07 -1.52
CA THR A 73 8.45 15.36 -2.21
C THR A 73 9.49 16.29 -2.81
N ASP A 74 9.19 17.58 -2.87
CA ASP A 74 10.08 18.58 -3.44
C ASP A 74 11.41 18.60 -2.69
N GLY A 75 12.47 18.25 -3.42
CA GLY A 75 13.81 18.13 -2.87
C GLY A 75 14.02 16.94 -1.91
N PHE A 76 13.01 16.13 -1.57
CA PHE A 76 13.18 15.04 -0.60
C PHE A 76 14.24 14.04 -1.05
N ALA A 77 14.14 13.51 -2.27
CA ALA A 77 15.13 12.56 -2.78
C ALA A 77 16.53 13.16 -2.80
N LYS A 78 16.70 14.36 -3.33
CA LYS A 78 17.97 15.06 -3.38
C LYS A 78 18.55 15.34 -2.01
N ASN A 79 17.73 15.79 -1.08
CA ASN A 79 18.18 16.26 0.24
C ASN A 79 18.40 15.12 1.24
N TYR A 80 17.62 14.04 1.14
CA TYR A 80 17.61 12.99 2.17
C TYR A 80 17.96 11.60 1.65
N LEU A 81 17.75 11.29 0.37
CA LEU A 81 17.99 9.94 -0.14
C LEU A 81 19.32 9.80 -0.89
N HIS A 82 19.67 10.75 -1.76
CA HIS A 82 20.83 10.60 -2.65
C HIS A 82 22.16 10.51 -1.93
N ASN A 83 22.31 11.15 -0.77
CA ASN A 83 23.57 11.25 -0.08
C ASN A 83 23.66 10.27 1.10
N GLY A 84 24.73 9.46 1.11
CA GLY A 84 25.03 8.60 2.25
C GLY A 84 24.23 7.30 2.34
N HIS A 85 23.39 6.98 1.34
CA HIS A 85 22.51 5.82 1.36
C HIS A 85 22.81 4.78 0.27
N GLY A 86 23.99 4.89 -0.35
CA GLY A 86 24.45 3.93 -1.35
C GLY A 86 23.98 4.22 -2.78
N PRO A 87 24.46 3.40 -3.74
CA PRO A 87 24.24 3.66 -5.16
C PRO A 87 22.77 3.55 -5.59
N LEU A 88 22.00 2.69 -4.96
CA LEU A 88 20.57 2.54 -5.28
C LEU A 88 19.78 3.80 -4.91
N ALA A 89 20.03 4.34 -3.74
CA ALA A 89 19.38 5.56 -3.28
C ALA A 89 19.79 6.79 -4.12
N ALA A 90 21.04 6.82 -4.60
CA ALA A 90 21.51 7.88 -5.50
C ALA A 90 20.80 7.91 -6.85
N LEU A 91 20.20 6.80 -7.27
CA LEU A 91 19.42 6.69 -8.50
C LEU A 91 17.93 7.00 -8.32
N TYR A 92 17.46 7.24 -7.10
CA TYR A 92 16.05 7.53 -6.86
C TYR A 92 15.63 8.84 -7.56
N PRO A 93 14.55 8.85 -8.36
CA PRO A 93 14.19 10.00 -9.16
C PRO A 93 13.79 11.21 -8.31
N GLN A 94 14.18 12.40 -8.72
CA GLN A 94 13.82 13.67 -8.10
C GLN A 94 13.08 14.62 -9.06
N ASP A 95 13.47 14.61 -10.33
CA ASP A 95 13.08 15.65 -11.28
C ASP A 95 11.78 15.36 -12.04
N TYR A 96 11.13 14.25 -11.72
CA TYR A 96 9.87 13.82 -12.30
C TYR A 96 9.03 13.10 -11.24
N ILE A 97 7.90 12.51 -11.61
CA ILE A 97 7.06 11.74 -10.69
C ILE A 97 7.88 10.59 -10.11
N SER A 98 8.27 10.70 -8.85
CA SER A 98 9.02 9.65 -8.16
C SER A 98 8.11 8.58 -7.57
N GLU A 99 6.93 8.98 -7.14
CA GLU A 99 5.97 8.11 -6.48
C GLU A 99 4.56 8.32 -7.04
N GLY A 100 3.86 7.27 -7.39
CA GLY A 100 2.51 7.36 -7.91
C GLY A 100 1.61 6.34 -7.25
N ASP A 101 1.90 5.08 -7.52
CA ASP A 101 1.11 3.95 -7.06
C ASP A 101 1.53 3.46 -5.66
N SER A 102 2.45 4.15 -5.01
CA SER A 102 3.02 3.81 -3.71
C SER A 102 2.02 3.58 -2.60
N PRO A 103 0.84 4.21 -2.55
CA PRO A 103 -0.18 3.87 -1.57
C PRO A 103 -0.54 2.38 -1.53
N ALA A 104 -0.56 1.70 -2.67
CA ALA A 104 -0.82 0.26 -2.72
C ALA A 104 0.29 -0.56 -2.04
N PHE A 105 1.54 -0.15 -2.20
CA PHE A 105 2.68 -0.75 -1.50
C PHE A 105 2.65 -0.43 -0.01
N LEU A 106 2.44 0.83 0.33
CA LEU A 106 2.43 1.32 1.72
C LEU A 106 1.31 0.68 2.55
N TYR A 107 0.21 0.28 1.92
CA TYR A 107 -0.85 -0.49 2.56
C TYR A 107 -0.36 -1.81 3.16
N THR A 108 0.66 -2.43 2.55
CA THR A 108 1.21 -3.71 2.99
C THR A 108 2.29 -3.59 4.06
N LEU A 109 2.75 -2.38 4.37
CA LEU A 109 3.78 -2.17 5.39
C LEU A 109 3.20 -2.22 6.80
N GLY A 110 3.88 -2.94 7.68
CA GLY A 110 3.56 -2.98 9.11
C GLY A 110 3.95 -1.68 9.81
N SER A 111 3.12 -0.65 9.66
CA SER A 111 3.34 0.69 10.25
C SER A 111 2.83 0.82 11.70
N GLY A 112 2.29 -0.25 12.28
CA GLY A 112 1.58 -0.21 13.57
C GLY A 112 0.12 0.23 13.46
N LEU A 113 -0.28 0.73 12.29
CA LEU A 113 -1.67 1.03 11.96
C LEU A 113 -2.34 -0.24 11.41
N ARG A 114 -3.54 -0.52 11.84
CA ARG A 114 -4.22 -1.80 11.62
C ARG A 114 -5.12 -1.83 10.38
N GLY A 115 -4.85 -0.99 9.39
CA GLY A 115 -5.64 -0.87 8.16
C GLY A 115 -5.73 -2.16 7.34
N TYR A 116 -4.77 -3.08 7.49
CA TYR A 116 -4.82 -4.40 6.86
C TYR A 116 -5.80 -5.38 7.55
N GLU A 117 -6.19 -5.12 8.80
CA GLU A 117 -7.18 -5.91 9.52
C GLU A 117 -8.60 -5.46 9.16
N ASP A 118 -8.79 -4.15 9.09
CA ASP A 118 -10.00 -3.51 8.59
C ASP A 118 -9.61 -2.25 7.80
N PRO A 119 -9.96 -2.18 6.51
CA PRO A 119 -9.62 -1.04 5.67
C PRO A 119 -10.15 0.31 6.18
N THR A 120 -11.19 0.29 7.00
CA THR A 120 -11.78 1.51 7.58
C THR A 120 -10.91 2.15 8.65
N TYR A 121 -9.99 1.40 9.27
CA TYR A 121 -9.06 1.95 10.25
C TYR A 121 -8.02 2.87 9.62
N GLY A 122 -7.71 2.66 8.35
CA GLY A 122 -6.74 3.45 7.62
C GLY A 122 -5.29 3.13 7.95
N GLY A 123 -4.40 3.79 7.25
CA GLY A 123 -2.94 3.61 7.36
C GLY A 123 -2.22 4.42 6.30
N TRP A 124 -0.94 4.12 6.10
CA TRP A 124 -0.12 4.83 5.11
C TRP A 124 -0.63 4.66 3.67
N GLY A 125 -1.32 3.57 3.38
CA GLY A 125 -1.96 3.30 2.09
C GLY A 125 -3.38 3.86 1.96
N GLY A 126 -3.77 4.82 2.80
CA GLY A 126 -5.08 5.44 2.79
C GLY A 126 -6.06 4.86 3.81
N GLN A 127 -7.22 5.48 3.88
CA GLN A 127 -8.37 5.04 4.67
C GLN A 127 -9.54 4.80 3.73
N PHE A 128 -10.29 3.74 3.97
CA PHE A 128 -11.36 3.32 3.09
C PHE A 128 -12.70 3.28 3.80
N TYR A 129 -13.77 3.38 3.03
CA TYR A 129 -15.13 3.12 3.48
C TYR A 129 -15.75 2.01 2.64
N LYS A 130 -16.61 1.24 3.24
CA LYS A 130 -17.31 0.14 2.56
C LYS A 130 -18.41 0.70 1.66
N ILE A 131 -18.49 0.20 0.44
CA ILE A 131 -19.57 0.59 -0.49
C ILE A 131 -20.86 -0.14 -0.12
N GLU A 132 -21.92 0.63 0.09
CA GLU A 132 -23.23 0.09 0.35
C GLU A 132 -23.73 -0.74 -0.83
N GLY A 133 -24.37 -1.87 -0.54
CA GLY A 133 -24.88 -2.81 -1.56
C GLY A 133 -23.83 -3.74 -2.17
N LEU A 134 -22.52 -3.52 -1.91
CA LEU A 134 -21.46 -4.42 -2.34
C LEU A 134 -20.89 -5.21 -1.15
N LYS A 135 -20.54 -6.48 -1.38
CA LYS A 135 -20.18 -7.38 -0.28
C LYS A 135 -18.85 -7.00 0.36
N ASN A 136 -17.81 -6.84 -0.44
CA ASN A 136 -16.43 -6.61 0.05
C ASN A 136 -15.68 -5.57 -0.80
N VAL A 137 -16.35 -4.51 -1.18
CA VAL A 137 -15.76 -3.42 -1.95
C VAL A 137 -15.63 -2.18 -1.08
N TYR A 138 -14.45 -1.61 -1.09
CA TYR A 138 -14.08 -0.42 -0.33
C TYR A 138 -13.48 0.62 -1.25
N ARG A 139 -13.79 1.89 -1.00
CA ARG A 139 -13.18 3.05 -1.69
C ARG A 139 -12.48 3.94 -0.71
N ASP A 140 -11.44 4.60 -1.17
CA ASP A 140 -10.72 5.56 -0.36
C ASP A 140 -11.58 6.80 -0.03
N VAL A 141 -11.40 7.30 1.19
CA VAL A 141 -12.22 8.39 1.75
C VAL A 141 -11.89 9.72 1.06
N ASP A 142 -10.61 10.09 1.04
CA ASP A 142 -10.13 11.34 0.48
C ASP A 142 -8.60 11.33 0.35
N ARG A 143 -8.05 12.38 -0.29
CA ARG A 143 -6.60 12.57 -0.41
C ARG A 143 -5.92 12.85 0.94
N GLY A 144 -6.60 13.49 1.88
CA GLY A 144 -6.06 13.79 3.20
C GLY A 144 -5.72 12.54 4.00
N SER A 145 -6.43 11.43 3.75
CA SER A 145 -6.16 10.13 4.37
C SER A 145 -4.78 9.58 4.04
N TYR A 146 -4.18 10.00 2.93
CA TYR A 146 -2.81 9.70 2.51
C TYR A 146 -1.84 10.79 2.98
N LEU A 147 -2.15 12.05 2.68
CA LEU A 147 -1.24 13.18 2.88
C LEU A 147 -0.73 13.31 4.31
N ARG A 148 -1.56 12.95 5.28
CA ARG A 148 -1.18 12.95 6.71
C ARG A 148 0.01 12.06 7.04
N TRP A 149 0.30 11.06 6.20
CA TRP A 149 1.32 10.06 6.44
C TRP A 149 2.58 10.22 5.58
N VAL A 150 2.55 11.10 4.58
CA VAL A 150 3.64 11.23 3.61
C VAL A 150 4.99 11.50 4.28
N GLU A 151 5.03 12.45 5.21
CA GLU A 151 6.28 12.78 5.90
C GLU A 151 6.81 11.59 6.71
N VAL A 152 5.94 10.94 7.47
CA VAL A 152 6.33 9.78 8.30
C VAL A 152 6.81 8.62 7.43
N ALA A 153 6.10 8.32 6.34
CA ALA A 153 6.47 7.26 5.41
C ALA A 153 7.80 7.57 4.70
N ASN A 154 8.02 8.84 4.33
CA ASN A 154 9.29 9.27 3.74
C ASN A 154 10.46 9.13 4.72
N ARG A 155 10.28 9.44 6.00
CA ARG A 155 11.31 9.25 7.04
C ARG A 155 11.59 7.77 7.32
N ASP A 156 10.56 6.92 7.30
CA ASP A 156 10.76 5.46 7.38
C ASP A 156 11.54 4.95 6.16
N PHE A 157 11.25 5.45 4.96
CA PHE A 157 12.00 5.11 3.75
C PHE A 157 13.47 5.51 3.85
N GLU A 158 13.77 6.74 4.27
CA GLU A 158 15.14 7.18 4.54
C GLU A 158 15.87 6.24 5.53
N SER A 159 15.20 5.87 6.62
CA SER A 159 15.76 4.96 7.62
C SER A 159 16.06 3.57 7.03
N ARG A 160 15.20 3.04 6.19
CA ARG A 160 15.43 1.75 5.50
C ARG A 160 16.60 1.79 4.53
N LEU A 161 16.81 2.90 3.85
CA LEU A 161 17.99 3.08 3.00
C LEU A 161 19.28 3.09 3.83
N ARG A 162 19.27 3.63 5.04
CA ARG A 162 20.40 3.53 5.98
C ARG A 162 20.70 2.09 6.37
N TRP A 163 19.65 1.25 6.53
CA TRP A 163 19.87 -0.18 6.79
C TRP A 163 20.63 -0.88 5.64
N CYS A 164 20.38 -0.45 4.40
CA CYS A 164 21.03 -1.05 3.23
C CYS A 164 22.55 -0.80 3.17
N VAL A 165 23.06 0.23 3.85
CA VAL A 165 24.48 0.61 3.85
C VAL A 165 25.15 0.43 5.21
N ALA A 166 24.39 0.17 6.25
CA ALA A 166 24.92 -0.09 7.59
C ALA A 166 25.67 -1.42 7.62
N GLY A 167 26.88 -1.43 8.17
CA GLY A 167 27.70 -2.63 8.35
C GLY A 167 27.24 -3.50 9.52
N LYS A 168 26.58 -2.88 10.50
CA LYS A 168 26.06 -3.52 11.71
C LYS A 168 24.69 -2.95 12.05
N TYR A 169 23.93 -3.68 12.84
CA TYR A 169 22.62 -3.26 13.31
C TYR A 169 22.65 -1.91 14.03
N GLU A 170 23.65 -1.71 14.87
CA GLU A 170 23.80 -0.50 15.68
C GLU A 170 24.15 0.76 14.87
N ASP A 171 24.61 0.59 13.63
CA ASP A 171 25.02 1.71 12.76
C ASP A 171 23.80 2.40 12.08
N ALA A 172 22.61 1.86 12.28
CA ALA A 172 21.39 2.40 11.68
C ALA A 172 20.24 2.53 12.70
N ASN A 173 19.31 3.43 12.42
CA ASN A 173 18.14 3.65 13.27
C ASN A 173 17.10 2.56 13.04
N HIS A 174 16.59 1.97 14.10
CA HIS A 174 15.61 0.91 14.08
C HIS A 174 14.37 1.26 14.90
N LYS A 175 13.30 0.53 14.69
CA LYS A 175 12.08 0.64 15.50
C LYS A 175 12.42 0.37 16.96
N PRO A 176 11.86 1.15 17.90
CA PRO A 176 11.99 0.82 19.33
C PRO A 176 11.30 -0.53 19.60
N VAL A 177 11.98 -1.35 20.40
CA VAL A 177 11.42 -2.59 20.93
C VAL A 177 10.77 -2.25 22.27
N ILE A 178 9.46 -2.35 22.33
CA ILE A 178 8.71 -2.13 23.57
C ILE A 178 8.49 -3.49 24.22
N ALA A 179 9.07 -3.69 25.40
CA ALA A 179 8.83 -4.84 26.24
C ALA A 179 7.88 -4.43 27.38
N ILE A 180 6.69 -5.03 27.42
CA ILE A 180 5.75 -4.84 28.53
C ILE A 180 5.80 -6.09 29.40
N PRO A 181 6.25 -6.00 30.67
CA PRO A 181 6.22 -7.13 31.59
C PRO A 181 4.79 -7.67 31.72
N GLY A 182 4.61 -8.97 31.45
CA GLY A 182 3.29 -9.61 31.48
C GLY A 182 2.51 -9.59 30.16
N GLY A 183 3.10 -9.03 29.07
CA GLY A 183 2.49 -8.96 27.74
C GLY A 183 1.45 -7.86 27.58
N LEU A 184 0.89 -7.76 26.35
CA LEU A 184 -0.16 -6.80 26.00
C LEU A 184 -1.59 -7.32 26.27
N GLU A 185 -1.72 -8.61 26.54
CA GLU A 185 -3.01 -9.26 26.78
C GLU A 185 -3.28 -9.41 28.29
N LYS A 186 -4.38 -8.86 28.71
CA LYS A 186 -5.06 -9.21 29.94
C LYS A 186 -6.38 -9.87 29.59
#